data_20628fedffcb509a73cd1f98dcb55e56
#
_entry.id   20628fedffcb509a73cd1f98dcb55e56
#
_cell.length_a   1.000
_cell.length_b   1.000
_cell.length_c   1.000
_cell.angle_alpha   90.00
_cell.angle_beta   90.00
_cell.angle_gamma   90.00
#
_symmetry.space_group_name_H-M   'P 1'
#
loop_
_entity.id
_entity.type
_entity.pdbx_description
1 polymer ?
#
loop_
_entity_poly.entity_id
_entity_poly.type
_entity_poly.pdbx_seq_one_letter_code
_entity_poly.pdbx_strand_id
1 'polypeptide(L)'
;MPKNLFQNVIFTLMMSFLMVYVMICYNICLNVGGMSNEVFLMAFGELKIMWPVAFVLEFAFVDKLAHMLAFRIVTPQDRPIFITLAISSMIVCIMCPCMSIVATILFKNAGSNVIATWCQTTFMNFPVAFFWQIFYCGPFIRLIFRKMFPEKENVAASAVTE
;
A
#
# COMPACT_ATOMS: atom_id res chain seq x y z
N MET A 1 12.66 -8.62 -5.47
CA MET A 1 11.92 -7.53 -6.15
C MET A 1 11.35 -8.04 -7.46
N PRO A 2 10.19 -7.60 -7.93
CA PRO A 2 9.64 -8.05 -9.20
C PRO A 2 10.58 -7.71 -10.36
N LYS A 3 10.86 -8.70 -11.20
CA LYS A 3 11.80 -8.56 -12.35
C LYS A 3 11.06 -8.28 -13.66
N ASN A 4 9.78 -8.62 -13.73
CA ASN A 4 8.94 -8.48 -14.91
C ASN A 4 7.71 -7.63 -14.60
N LEU A 5 7.13 -6.99 -15.63
CA LEU A 5 5.91 -6.19 -15.50
C LEU A 5 4.76 -7.01 -14.90
N PHE A 6 4.61 -8.27 -15.28
CA PHE A 6 3.62 -9.19 -14.72
C PHE A 6 3.81 -9.41 -13.20
N GLN A 7 5.04 -9.62 -12.75
CA GLN A 7 5.37 -9.77 -11.33
C GLN A 7 5.10 -8.48 -10.56
N ASN A 8 5.38 -7.32 -11.17
CA ASN A 8 5.09 -6.02 -10.57
C ASN A 8 3.58 -5.82 -10.39
N VAL A 9 2.78 -6.15 -11.41
CA VAL A 9 1.32 -6.06 -11.34
C VAL A 9 0.77 -6.94 -10.21
N ILE A 10 1.22 -8.20 -10.11
CA ILE A 10 0.77 -9.11 -9.03
C ILE A 10 1.19 -8.57 -7.66
N PHE A 11 2.43 -8.09 -7.53
CA PHE A 11 2.93 -7.54 -6.27
C PHE A 11 2.11 -6.33 -5.83
N THR A 12 1.86 -5.38 -6.74
CA THR A 12 1.05 -4.18 -6.48
C THR A 12 -0.40 -4.55 -6.16
N LEU A 13 -0.97 -5.53 -6.86
CA LEU A 13 -2.33 -6.01 -6.63
C LEU A 13 -2.51 -6.62 -5.23
N MET A 14 -1.56 -7.43 -4.79
CA MET A 14 -1.57 -8.01 -3.44
C MET A 14 -1.34 -6.94 -2.35
N MET A 15 -0.42 -6.02 -2.60
CA MET A 15 -0.07 -4.93 -1.69
C MET A 15 -1.27 -4.01 -1.49
N SER A 16 -1.88 -3.53 -2.59
CA SER A 16 -3.04 -2.65 -2.54
C SER A 16 -4.26 -3.32 -1.92
N PHE A 17 -4.50 -4.60 -2.20
CA PHE A 17 -5.60 -5.35 -1.59
C PHE A 17 -5.49 -5.36 -0.06
N LEU A 18 -4.35 -5.80 0.47
CA LEU A 18 -4.15 -5.92 1.91
C LEU A 18 -4.19 -4.55 2.60
N MET A 19 -3.57 -3.55 1.97
CA MET A 19 -3.54 -2.18 2.50
C MET A 19 -4.93 -1.56 2.55
N VAL A 20 -5.68 -1.62 1.44
CA VAL A 20 -7.02 -1.05 1.34
C VAL A 20 -8.00 -1.74 2.29
N TYR A 21 -7.96 -3.07 2.37
CA TYR A 21 -8.83 -3.83 3.26
C TYR A 21 -8.68 -3.40 4.72
N VAL A 22 -7.45 -3.34 5.22
CA VAL A 22 -7.18 -2.95 6.60
C VAL A 22 -7.56 -1.50 6.87
N MET A 23 -7.29 -0.61 5.91
CA MET A 23 -7.66 0.80 6.07
C MET A 23 -9.17 1.03 6.05
N ILE A 24 -9.93 0.26 5.25
CA ILE A 24 -11.40 0.28 5.29
C ILE A 24 -11.89 -0.22 6.65
N CYS A 25 -11.40 -1.36 7.14
CA CYS A 25 -11.77 -1.86 8.47
C CYS A 25 -11.49 -0.82 9.56
N TYR A 26 -10.34 -0.15 9.50
CA TYR A 26 -9.99 0.91 10.44
C TYR A 26 -10.96 2.10 10.37
N ASN A 27 -11.29 2.59 9.16
CA ASN A 27 -12.21 3.70 8.99
C ASN A 27 -13.65 3.35 9.46
N ILE A 28 -14.13 2.15 9.15
CA ILE A 28 -15.44 1.68 9.62
C ILE A 28 -15.44 1.56 11.15
N CYS A 29 -14.37 1.01 11.72
CA CYS A 29 -14.20 0.92 13.17
C CYS A 29 -14.30 2.29 13.87
N LEU A 30 -13.67 3.32 13.29
CA LEU A 30 -13.77 4.70 13.79
C LEU A 30 -15.18 5.26 13.67
N ASN A 31 -15.91 4.94 12.62
CA ASN A 31 -17.28 5.43 12.40
C ASN A 31 -18.30 4.73 13.33
N VAL A 32 -18.11 3.45 13.58
CA VAL A 32 -19.02 2.64 14.45
C VAL A 32 -18.67 2.79 15.94
N GLY A 33 -17.46 3.29 16.24
CA GLY A 33 -16.99 3.52 17.61
C GLY A 33 -16.41 2.28 18.29
N GLY A 34 -16.11 1.20 17.55
CA GLY A 34 -15.48 0.01 18.08
C GLY A 34 -15.25 -1.09 17.05
N MET A 35 -14.39 -2.05 17.42
CA MET A 35 -14.11 -3.21 16.57
C MET A 35 -15.13 -4.30 16.84
N SER A 36 -15.85 -4.75 15.81
CA SER A 36 -16.77 -5.86 15.85
C SER A 36 -16.58 -6.79 14.65
N ASN A 37 -17.07 -8.03 14.73
CA ASN A 37 -17.00 -8.95 13.60
C ASN A 37 -17.75 -8.44 12.36
N GLU A 38 -18.76 -7.61 12.56
CA GLU A 38 -19.52 -6.98 11.48
C GLU A 38 -18.69 -6.01 10.66
N VAL A 39 -17.70 -5.34 11.27
CA VAL A 39 -16.79 -4.41 10.57
C VAL A 39 -16.07 -5.11 9.42
N PHE A 40 -15.65 -6.36 9.62
CA PHE A 40 -14.97 -7.13 8.57
C PHE A 40 -15.88 -7.45 7.40
N LEU A 41 -17.17 -7.74 7.67
CA LEU A 41 -18.16 -8.00 6.63
C LEU A 41 -18.54 -6.71 5.87
N MET A 42 -18.72 -5.60 6.58
CA MET A 42 -19.02 -4.29 6.00
C MET A 42 -17.85 -3.83 5.11
N ALA A 43 -16.62 -4.11 5.52
CA ALA A 43 -15.42 -3.77 4.75
C ALA A 43 -15.41 -4.41 3.35
N PHE A 44 -15.94 -5.60 3.16
CA PHE A 44 -16.07 -6.23 1.85
C PHE A 44 -16.99 -5.46 0.90
N GLY A 45 -18.02 -4.78 1.43
CA GLY A 45 -18.90 -3.92 0.63
C GLY A 45 -18.16 -2.75 0.00
N GLU A 46 -17.39 -2.02 0.81
CA GLU A 46 -16.59 -0.88 0.36
C GLU A 46 -15.38 -1.30 -0.47
N LEU A 47 -14.79 -2.45 -0.16
CA LEU A 47 -13.61 -2.98 -0.84
C LEU A 47 -13.82 -3.15 -2.35
N LYS A 48 -15.01 -3.58 -2.77
CA LYS A 48 -15.34 -3.77 -4.20
C LYS A 48 -15.16 -2.51 -5.03
N ILE A 49 -15.34 -1.33 -4.43
CA ILE A 49 -15.20 -0.04 -5.08
C ILE A 49 -13.80 0.54 -4.83
N MET A 50 -13.35 0.51 -3.58
CA MET A 50 -12.11 1.15 -3.17
C MET A 50 -10.85 0.44 -3.70
N TRP A 51 -10.87 -0.88 -3.78
CA TRP A 51 -9.71 -1.64 -4.26
C TRP A 51 -9.36 -1.41 -5.74
N PRO A 52 -10.32 -1.47 -6.71
CA PRO A 52 -10.01 -1.14 -8.10
C PRO A 52 -9.50 0.29 -8.26
N VAL A 53 -10.09 1.24 -7.54
CA VAL A 53 -9.65 2.65 -7.55
C VAL A 53 -8.23 2.77 -7.01
N ALA A 54 -7.94 2.13 -5.88
CA ALA A 54 -6.61 2.12 -5.28
C ALA A 54 -5.57 1.51 -6.22
N PHE A 55 -5.89 0.36 -6.83
CA PHE A 55 -4.99 -0.31 -7.77
C PHE A 55 -4.66 0.54 -8.98
N VAL A 56 -5.66 1.18 -9.59
CA VAL A 56 -5.47 2.07 -10.75
C VAL A 56 -4.62 3.28 -10.36
N LEU A 57 -4.91 3.92 -9.23
CA LEU A 57 -4.13 5.06 -8.73
C LEU A 57 -2.69 4.68 -8.44
N GLU A 58 -2.47 3.56 -7.75
CA GLU A 58 -1.13 3.08 -7.39
C GLU A 58 -0.31 2.77 -8.64
N PHE A 59 -0.86 1.97 -9.56
CA PHE A 59 -0.15 1.54 -10.75
C PHE A 59 0.08 2.66 -11.78
N ALA A 60 -0.90 3.54 -12.00
CA ALA A 60 -0.83 4.58 -13.03
C ALA A 60 0.00 5.79 -12.60
N PHE A 61 -0.10 6.18 -11.34
CA PHE A 61 0.40 7.48 -10.87
C PHE A 61 1.32 7.39 -9.66
N VAL A 62 0.87 6.70 -8.59
CA VAL A 62 1.56 6.71 -7.30
C VAL A 62 2.92 6.01 -7.38
N ASP A 63 2.99 4.86 -8.03
CA ASP A 63 4.24 4.08 -8.14
C ASP A 63 5.37 4.89 -8.80
N LYS A 64 5.09 5.54 -9.92
CA LYS A 64 6.07 6.38 -10.63
C LYS A 64 6.52 7.58 -9.81
N LEU A 65 5.56 8.26 -9.16
CA LEU A 65 5.84 9.45 -8.36
C LEU A 65 6.60 9.09 -7.08
N ALA A 66 6.23 8.00 -6.43
CA ALA A 66 6.89 7.49 -5.24
C ALA A 66 8.35 7.09 -5.51
N HIS A 67 8.60 6.40 -6.63
CA HIS A 67 9.97 6.08 -7.05
C HIS A 67 10.79 7.35 -7.32
N MET A 68 10.23 8.31 -8.06
CA MET A 68 10.91 9.57 -8.34
C MET A 68 11.28 10.35 -7.07
N LEU A 69 10.35 10.40 -6.09
CA LEU A 69 10.59 11.08 -4.81
C LEU A 69 11.55 10.30 -3.91
N ALA A 70 11.44 8.99 -3.86
CA ALA A 70 12.32 8.14 -3.06
C ALA A 70 13.78 8.27 -3.51
N PHE A 71 14.05 8.24 -4.83
CA PHE A 71 15.38 8.39 -5.37
C PHE A 71 15.98 9.80 -5.24
N ARG A 72 15.23 10.77 -4.73
CA ARG A 72 15.81 12.06 -4.27
C ARG A 72 16.42 11.97 -2.87
N ILE A 73 16.01 10.97 -2.09
CA ILE A 73 16.42 10.80 -0.68
C ILE A 73 17.45 9.68 -0.56
N VAL A 74 17.26 8.60 -1.32
CA VAL A 74 18.15 7.43 -1.33
C VAL A 74 18.82 7.25 -2.68
N THR A 75 20.05 6.75 -2.65
CA THR A 75 20.82 6.45 -3.85
C THR A 75 20.69 4.96 -4.21
N PRO A 76 20.86 4.59 -5.50
CA PRO A 76 20.84 3.18 -5.91
C PRO A 76 21.94 2.32 -5.26
N GLN A 77 22.95 2.95 -4.64
CA GLN A 77 24.05 2.29 -3.96
C GLN A 77 23.75 2.00 -2.49
N ASP A 78 22.66 2.56 -1.94
CA ASP A 78 22.24 2.30 -0.57
C ASP A 78 21.77 0.86 -0.40
N ARG A 79 21.75 0.39 0.86
CA ARG A 79 21.29 -0.96 1.16
C ARG A 79 19.84 -1.15 0.66
N PRO A 80 19.53 -2.28 0.00
CA PRO A 80 18.21 -2.53 -0.58
C PRO A 80 17.04 -2.32 0.37
N ILE A 81 17.29 -2.50 1.68
CA ILE A 81 16.26 -2.30 2.71
C ILE A 81 15.88 -0.82 2.86
N PHE A 82 16.86 0.09 2.80
CA PHE A 82 16.59 1.53 2.89
C PHE A 82 15.87 2.06 1.64
N ILE A 83 16.28 1.60 0.46
CA ILE A 83 15.60 1.94 -0.79
C ILE A 83 14.14 1.52 -0.75
N THR A 84 13.91 0.29 -0.31
CA THR A 84 12.55 -0.26 -0.21
C THR A 84 11.70 0.47 0.83
N LEU A 85 12.30 0.83 1.97
CA LEU A 85 11.61 1.58 3.02
C LEU A 85 11.25 2.99 2.54
N ALA A 86 12.16 3.66 1.85
CA ALA A 86 11.93 4.99 1.28
C ALA A 86 10.80 4.97 0.24
N ILE A 87 10.82 4.01 -0.69
CA ILE A 87 9.76 3.86 -1.69
C ILE A 87 8.41 3.60 -1.01
N SER A 88 8.35 2.66 -0.07
CA SER A 88 7.12 2.36 0.68
C SER A 88 6.59 3.56 1.45
N SER A 89 7.46 4.36 2.06
CA SER A 89 7.08 5.59 2.76
C SER A 89 6.49 6.63 1.81
N MET A 90 7.10 6.81 0.63
CA MET A 90 6.59 7.75 -0.38
C MET A 90 5.24 7.30 -0.96
N ILE A 91 5.06 5.99 -1.17
CA ILE A 91 3.76 5.44 -1.59
C ILE A 91 2.68 5.83 -0.58
N VAL A 92 2.90 5.62 0.72
CA VAL A 92 1.91 5.97 1.74
C VAL A 92 1.66 7.48 1.79
N CYS A 93 2.69 8.31 1.69
CA CYS A 93 2.57 9.78 1.69
C CYS A 93 1.67 10.29 0.57
N ILE A 94 1.68 9.66 -0.59
CA ILE A 94 0.88 10.05 -1.75
C ILE A 94 -0.50 9.37 -1.71
N MET A 95 -0.51 8.06 -1.43
CA MET A 95 -1.71 7.23 -1.48
C MET A 95 -2.71 7.59 -0.39
N CYS A 96 -2.23 7.90 0.82
CA CYS A 96 -3.10 8.19 1.97
C CYS A 96 -4.01 9.42 1.72
N PRO A 97 -3.53 10.60 1.30
CA PRO A 97 -4.40 11.73 0.98
C PRO A 97 -5.30 11.46 -0.24
N CYS A 98 -4.80 10.77 -1.27
CA CYS A 98 -5.60 10.43 -2.45
C CYS A 98 -6.77 9.50 -2.10
N MET A 99 -6.52 8.44 -1.34
CA MET A 99 -7.58 7.51 -0.93
C MET A 99 -8.52 8.13 0.11
N SER A 100 -8.01 9.01 0.98
CA SER A 100 -8.84 9.72 1.95
C SER A 100 -9.84 10.66 1.28
N ILE A 101 -9.48 11.34 0.17
CA ILE A 101 -10.43 12.18 -0.58
C ILE A 101 -11.49 11.32 -1.27
N VAL A 102 -11.11 10.19 -1.88
CA VAL A 102 -12.04 9.25 -2.50
C VAL A 102 -13.03 8.71 -1.45
N ALA A 103 -12.55 8.27 -0.30
CA ALA A 103 -13.39 7.78 0.79
C ALA A 103 -14.33 8.87 1.34
N THR A 104 -13.85 10.12 1.44
CA THR A 104 -14.66 11.25 1.91
C THR A 104 -15.80 11.55 0.95
N ILE A 105 -15.55 11.52 -0.35
CA ILE A 105 -16.57 11.80 -1.37
C ILE A 105 -17.59 10.67 -1.48
N LEU A 106 -17.13 9.42 -1.46
CA LEU A 106 -18.00 8.25 -1.71
C LEU A 106 -18.79 7.79 -0.48
N PHE A 107 -18.19 7.87 0.72
CA PHE A 107 -18.77 7.22 1.92
C PHE A 107 -19.12 8.15 3.05
N LYS A 108 -18.53 9.35 3.12
CA LYS A 108 -18.73 10.25 4.29
C LYS A 108 -19.80 11.31 4.11
N ASN A 109 -20.41 11.46 2.91
CA ASN A 109 -21.46 12.46 2.62
C ASN A 109 -21.16 13.84 3.25
N ALA A 110 -19.91 14.31 3.15
CA ALA A 110 -19.41 15.46 3.91
C ALA A 110 -20.02 16.82 3.50
N GLY A 111 -20.85 16.85 2.44
CA GLY A 111 -21.52 18.07 1.98
C GLY A 111 -20.54 19.25 1.76
N SER A 112 -20.81 20.38 2.42
CA SER A 112 -19.94 21.59 2.34
C SER A 112 -18.62 21.44 3.14
N ASN A 113 -18.48 20.45 4.01
CA ASN A 113 -17.32 20.25 4.87
C ASN A 113 -16.30 19.23 4.32
N VAL A 114 -16.31 18.97 3.00
CA VAL A 114 -15.45 17.96 2.35
C VAL A 114 -13.97 18.17 2.69
N ILE A 115 -13.47 19.40 2.64
CA ILE A 115 -12.05 19.71 2.87
C ILE A 115 -11.66 19.41 4.32
N ALA A 116 -12.47 19.85 5.30
CA ALA A 116 -12.20 19.61 6.71
C ALA A 116 -12.23 18.10 7.03
N THR A 117 -13.23 17.40 6.53
CA THR A 117 -13.37 15.96 6.71
C THR A 117 -12.23 15.18 6.03
N TRP A 118 -11.81 15.60 4.85
CA TRP A 118 -10.66 15.02 4.15
C TRP A 118 -9.37 15.21 4.94
N CYS A 119 -9.07 16.44 5.40
CA CYS A 119 -7.89 16.72 6.21
C CYS A 119 -7.89 15.86 7.49
N GLN A 120 -8.99 15.86 8.22
CA GLN A 120 -9.12 15.05 9.44
C GLN A 120 -8.92 13.55 9.15
N THR A 121 -9.55 13.02 8.11
CA THR A 121 -9.41 11.62 7.71
C THR A 121 -7.97 11.30 7.33
N THR A 122 -7.31 12.17 6.59
CA THR A 122 -5.90 11.98 6.19
C THR A 122 -4.98 11.95 7.42
N PHE A 123 -5.14 12.89 8.35
CA PHE A 123 -4.32 12.93 9.56
C PHE A 123 -4.51 11.71 10.46
N MET A 124 -5.74 11.22 10.57
CA MET A 124 -6.04 10.02 11.36
C MET A 124 -5.52 8.73 10.69
N ASN A 125 -5.65 8.65 9.37
CA ASN A 125 -5.27 7.48 8.60
C ASN A 125 -3.76 7.36 8.39
N PHE A 126 -3.06 8.48 8.27
CA PHE A 126 -1.64 8.51 7.89
C PHE A 126 -0.73 7.71 8.84
N PRO A 127 -0.75 7.90 10.17
CA PRO A 127 0.10 7.14 11.07
C PRO A 127 -0.18 5.64 10.99
N VAL A 128 -1.45 5.26 10.98
CA VAL A 128 -1.86 3.85 10.94
C VAL A 128 -1.44 3.21 9.62
N ALA A 129 -1.70 3.88 8.49
CA ALA A 129 -1.29 3.43 7.16
C ALA A 129 0.23 3.26 7.07
N PHE A 130 0.98 4.22 7.61
CA PHE A 130 2.44 4.22 7.59
C PHE A 130 3.03 3.06 8.39
N PHE A 131 2.60 2.87 9.64
CA PHE A 131 3.04 1.76 10.47
C PHE A 131 2.63 0.40 9.88
N TRP A 132 1.39 0.29 9.42
CA TRP A 132 0.90 -0.93 8.78
C TRP A 132 1.71 -1.31 7.55
N GLN A 133 1.99 -0.35 6.67
CA GLN A 133 2.77 -0.56 5.45
C GLN A 133 4.19 -1.03 5.74
N ILE A 134 4.88 -0.40 6.69
CA ILE A 134 6.29 -0.67 6.96
C ILE A 134 6.47 -1.98 7.72
N PHE A 135 5.69 -2.20 8.78
CA PHE A 135 5.93 -3.30 9.71
C PHE A 135 5.20 -4.58 9.35
N TYR A 136 4.02 -4.49 8.73
CA TYR A 136 3.18 -5.65 8.44
C TYR A 136 3.03 -5.91 6.95
N CYS A 137 2.43 -4.99 6.23
CA CYS A 137 2.08 -5.20 4.81
C CYS A 137 3.33 -5.43 3.95
N GLY A 138 4.34 -4.56 4.06
CA GLY A 138 5.56 -4.66 3.29
C GLY A 138 6.31 -5.98 3.47
N PRO A 139 6.72 -6.36 4.70
CA PRO A 139 7.40 -7.63 4.95
C PRO A 139 6.55 -8.85 4.59
N PHE A 140 5.26 -8.83 4.92
CA PHE A 140 4.35 -9.95 4.68
C PHE A 140 4.17 -10.23 3.19
N ILE A 141 3.88 -9.23 2.39
CA ILE A 141 3.71 -9.39 0.94
C ILE A 141 5.01 -9.82 0.27
N ARG A 142 6.16 -9.32 0.73
CA ARG A 142 7.47 -9.77 0.20
C ARG A 142 7.76 -11.23 0.52
N LEU A 143 7.38 -11.70 1.72
CA LEU A 143 7.51 -13.11 2.07
C LEU A 143 6.63 -13.98 1.18
N ILE A 144 5.36 -13.61 0.97
CA ILE A 144 4.45 -14.33 0.07
C ILE A 144 5.00 -14.32 -1.36
N PHE A 145 5.41 -13.15 -1.85
CA PHE A 145 5.93 -12.99 -3.20
C PHE A 145 7.19 -13.84 -3.45
N ARG A 146 8.12 -13.88 -2.49
CA ARG A 146 9.30 -14.76 -2.55
C ARG A 146 8.93 -16.23 -2.58
N LYS A 147 7.85 -16.62 -1.89
CA LYS A 147 7.35 -18.00 -1.88
C LYS A 147 6.65 -18.37 -3.17
N MET A 148 5.96 -17.43 -3.81
CA MET A 148 5.29 -17.63 -5.12
C MET A 148 6.27 -17.61 -6.28
N PHE A 149 7.30 -16.80 -6.21
CA PHE A 149 8.34 -16.66 -7.23
C PHE A 149 9.72 -16.93 -6.61
N PRO A 150 10.04 -18.19 -6.29
CA PRO A 150 11.36 -18.54 -5.77
C PRO A 150 12.41 -18.12 -6.81
N GLU A 151 13.36 -17.30 -6.40
CA GLU A 151 14.52 -17.00 -7.20
C GLU A 151 15.28 -18.31 -7.42
N LYS A 152 15.36 -18.76 -8.68
CA LYS A 152 16.32 -19.82 -9.03
C LYS A 152 17.70 -19.18 -8.82
N GLU A 153 18.28 -19.41 -7.66
CA GLU A 153 19.71 -19.19 -7.45
C GLU A 153 20.43 -19.92 -8.58
N ASN A 154 21.16 -19.15 -9.37
CA ASN A 154 22.09 -19.74 -10.34
C ASN A 154 23.14 -20.53 -9.54
N VAL A 155 22.91 -21.82 -9.39
CA VAL A 155 23.89 -22.83 -8.93
C VAL A 155 25.05 -22.97 -9.94
N ALA A 156 25.14 -22.10 -10.95
CA ALA A 156 26.18 -22.12 -11.96
C ALA A 156 27.47 -21.34 -11.58
N ALA A 157 27.52 -20.71 -10.40
CA ALA A 157 28.72 -19.97 -9.98
C ALA A 157 29.63 -20.73 -8.99
N SER A 158 29.22 -21.90 -8.52
CA SER A 158 30.03 -22.74 -7.61
C SER A 158 30.74 -23.93 -8.27
N ALA A 159 30.63 -24.06 -9.60
CA ALA A 159 31.27 -25.16 -10.33
C ALA A 159 32.49 -24.74 -11.17
N VAL A 160 33.09 -23.57 -10.93
CA VAL A 160 34.29 -23.08 -11.63
C VAL A 160 35.45 -22.78 -10.67
N THR A 161 35.42 -23.36 -9.46
CA THR A 161 36.59 -23.35 -8.56
C THR A 161 36.79 -24.77 -7.96
N GLU A 162 37.03 -25.73 -8.82
CA GLU A 162 37.83 -26.94 -8.56
C GLU A 162 38.81 -27.16 -9.71
#